data_defadfe16303bf75943cc8d55d5c0f9f
#
_entry.id   defadfe16303bf75943cc8d55d5c0f9f
#
_cell.length_a   1.000
_cell.length_b   1.000
_cell.length_c   1.000
_cell.angle_alpha   90.00
_cell.angle_beta   90.00
_cell.angle_gamma   90.00
#
_symmetry.space_group_name_H-M   'P 1'
#
loop_
_entity.id
_entity.type
_entity.pdbx_description
1 polymer ?
#
loop_
_entity_poly.entity_id
_entity_poly.type
_entity_poly.pdbx_seq_one_letter_code
_entity_poly.pdbx_strand_id
1 'polypeptide(L)'
;MTGKEKEAEQAFSEQMKKVESLSDIDFSGKKVSFFSVNSGHLIITRAKDDYFAKMIEKAGGVYVAPPEDKGSNSTNLSVSTEAFYEYARDVDILIYNAAIEDAPKDLDELKKTDVIFGDMKAVKSGDVWYTDKSLYQFANKTGDIISDLGTLLSDKSDDTEFFHKLR
;
A
#
# COMPACT_ATOMS: atom_id res chain seq x y z
N MET A 1 36.22 5.35 13.26
CA MET A 1 34.92 6.04 13.25
C MET A 1 34.72 6.64 11.88
N THR A 2 33.82 6.08 11.14
CA THR A 2 33.70 6.32 9.70
C THR A 2 32.79 7.54 9.49
N GLY A 3 33.23 8.54 8.68
CA GLY A 3 32.49 9.78 8.38
C GLY A 3 31.10 9.63 7.75
N LYS A 4 30.47 8.47 7.92
CA LYS A 4 29.13 8.13 7.44
C LYS A 4 27.99 8.53 8.41
N GLU A 5 28.32 8.90 9.64
CA GLU A 5 27.29 9.32 10.63
C GLU A 5 26.59 10.61 10.18
N LYS A 6 27.36 11.59 9.67
CA LYS A 6 26.78 12.84 9.15
C LYS A 6 25.93 12.62 7.90
N GLU A 7 26.36 11.73 7.00
CA GLU A 7 25.59 11.38 5.81
C GLU A 7 24.29 10.66 6.20
N ALA A 8 24.33 9.77 7.19
CA ALA A 8 23.15 9.08 7.70
C ALA A 8 22.18 10.05 8.41
N GLU A 9 22.68 11.00 9.21
CA GLU A 9 21.89 12.03 9.86
C GLU A 9 21.24 12.98 8.84
N GLN A 10 21.96 13.36 7.79
CA GLN A 10 21.41 14.17 6.71
C GLN A 10 20.32 13.43 5.95
N ALA A 11 20.57 12.18 5.54
CA ALA A 11 19.57 11.35 4.86
C ALA A 11 18.32 11.16 5.72
N PHE A 12 18.46 10.89 7.02
CA PHE A 12 17.34 10.78 7.95
C PHE A 12 16.57 12.10 8.07
N SER A 13 17.28 13.23 8.20
CA SER A 13 16.65 14.56 8.28
C SER A 13 15.88 14.91 7.02
N GLU A 14 16.40 14.57 5.84
CA GLU A 14 15.71 14.77 4.56
C GLU A 14 14.44 13.92 4.46
N GLN A 15 14.50 12.64 4.89
CA GLN A 15 13.34 11.76 4.92
C GLN A 15 12.25 12.29 5.89
N MET A 16 12.66 12.78 7.07
CA MET A 16 11.72 13.36 8.04
C MET A 16 11.04 14.62 7.52
N LYS A 17 11.78 15.51 6.84
CA LYS A 17 11.21 16.72 6.21
C LYS A 17 10.15 16.38 5.15
N LYS A 18 10.36 15.32 4.38
CA LYS A 18 9.36 14.87 3.40
C LYS A 18 8.07 14.43 4.08
N VAL A 19 8.17 13.68 5.18
CA VAL A 19 7.00 13.27 5.97
C VAL A 19 6.31 14.47 6.62
N GLU A 20 7.07 15.42 7.16
CA GLU A 20 6.54 16.65 7.78
C GLU A 20 5.80 17.52 6.75
N SER A 21 6.28 17.60 5.51
CA SER A 21 5.61 18.36 4.45
C SER A 21 4.24 17.82 4.07
N LEU A 22 3.93 16.57 4.45
CA LEU A 22 2.62 15.96 4.23
C LEU A 22 1.59 16.37 5.29
N SER A 23 2.03 16.87 6.46
CA SER A 23 1.13 17.27 7.56
C SER A 23 0.18 18.42 7.20
N ASP A 24 0.53 19.23 6.19
CA ASP A 24 -0.27 20.35 5.71
C ASP A 24 -1.25 19.98 4.58
N ILE A 25 -1.30 18.70 4.19
CA ILE A 25 -2.23 18.22 3.17
C ILE A 25 -3.48 17.69 3.88
N ASP A 26 -4.63 18.29 3.57
CA ASP A 26 -5.93 17.79 4.01
C ASP A 26 -6.23 16.47 3.31
N PHE A 27 -5.77 15.39 3.91
CA PHE A 27 -6.06 14.05 3.42
C PHE A 27 -7.50 13.71 3.80
N SER A 28 -8.30 13.41 2.82
CA SER A 28 -9.72 13.07 2.97
C SER A 28 -9.99 11.76 3.75
N GLY A 29 -8.98 11.18 4.39
CA GLY A 29 -9.09 9.92 5.13
C GLY A 29 -9.47 8.74 4.25
N LYS A 30 -8.98 8.70 3.00
CA LYS A 30 -9.26 7.63 2.05
C LYS A 30 -8.91 6.27 2.64
N LYS A 31 -9.82 5.33 2.47
CA LYS A 31 -9.65 3.94 2.90
C LYS A 31 -8.77 3.19 1.90
N VAL A 32 -7.74 2.54 2.40
CA VAL A 32 -6.76 1.80 1.60
C VAL A 32 -6.65 0.37 2.10
N SER A 33 -6.63 -0.59 1.19
CA SER A 33 -6.26 -1.97 1.50
C SER A 33 -5.07 -2.40 0.65
N PHE A 34 -4.19 -3.22 1.25
CA PHE A 34 -2.96 -3.71 0.65
C PHE A 34 -2.99 -5.23 0.57
N PHE A 35 -2.77 -5.79 -0.62
CA PHE A 35 -2.94 -7.22 -0.84
C PHE A 35 -2.06 -7.76 -1.97
N SER A 36 -1.89 -9.06 -2.03
CA SER A 36 -1.47 -9.82 -3.20
C SER A 36 -2.27 -11.13 -3.29
N VAL A 37 -2.26 -11.76 -4.45
CA VAL A 37 -2.88 -13.08 -4.65
C VAL A 37 -1.76 -14.09 -4.82
N ASN A 38 -1.73 -15.12 -3.98
CA ASN A 38 -0.73 -16.18 -4.11
C ASN A 38 -1.14 -17.25 -5.13
N SER A 39 -0.24 -18.18 -5.43
CA SER A 39 -0.50 -19.29 -6.35
C SER A 39 -1.64 -20.24 -5.93
N GLY A 40 -2.03 -20.22 -4.67
CA GLY A 40 -3.18 -20.95 -4.12
C GLY A 40 -4.49 -20.17 -4.15
N HIS A 41 -4.55 -19.03 -4.85
CA HIS A 41 -5.70 -18.13 -4.93
C HIS A 41 -6.15 -17.55 -3.57
N LEU A 42 -5.27 -17.55 -2.56
CA LEU A 42 -5.52 -16.86 -1.31
C LEU A 42 -5.00 -15.43 -1.38
N ILE A 43 -5.72 -14.54 -0.74
CA ILE A 43 -5.28 -13.15 -0.56
C ILE A 43 -4.29 -13.08 0.59
N ILE A 44 -3.11 -12.55 0.31
CA ILE A 44 -2.13 -12.21 1.32
C ILE A 44 -2.24 -10.71 1.59
N THR A 45 -2.56 -10.36 2.82
CA THR A 45 -2.72 -8.99 3.27
C THR A 45 -1.87 -8.72 4.51
N ARG A 46 -1.91 -7.49 5.02
CA ARG A 46 -1.11 -7.07 6.19
C ARG A 46 -1.99 -6.89 7.42
N ALA A 47 -1.43 -7.24 8.57
CA ALA A 47 -2.04 -6.95 9.85
C ALA A 47 -2.15 -5.43 10.09
N LYS A 48 -3.09 -5.01 10.93
CA LYS A 48 -3.32 -3.59 11.25
C LYS A 48 -2.07 -2.92 11.84
N ASP A 49 -1.28 -3.67 12.62
CA ASP A 49 -0.05 -3.16 13.25
C ASP A 49 1.20 -3.30 12.38
N ASP A 50 1.04 -3.76 11.14
CA ASP A 50 2.13 -3.90 10.20
C ASP A 50 2.77 -2.55 9.84
N TYR A 51 4.04 -2.59 9.55
CA TYR A 51 4.83 -1.42 9.17
C TYR A 51 4.24 -0.67 7.98
N PHE A 52 3.75 -1.39 6.96
CA PHE A 52 3.16 -0.76 5.77
C PHE A 52 1.82 -0.10 6.07
N ALA A 53 0.99 -0.72 6.92
CA ALA A 53 -0.26 -0.12 7.41
C ALA A 53 0.03 1.22 8.11
N LYS A 54 1.07 1.28 8.94
CA LYS A 54 1.49 2.52 9.62
C LYS A 54 2.01 3.58 8.65
N MET A 55 2.65 3.20 7.54
CA MET A 55 3.04 4.16 6.50
C MET A 55 1.83 4.79 5.80
N ILE A 56 0.80 3.99 5.50
CA ILE A 56 -0.46 4.50 4.94
C ILE A 56 -1.11 5.50 5.92
N GLU A 57 -1.17 5.17 7.20
CA GLU A 57 -1.73 6.06 8.23
C GLU A 57 -0.91 7.36 8.36
N LYS A 58 0.42 7.28 8.32
CA LYS A 58 1.29 8.46 8.32
C LYS A 58 1.12 9.33 7.08
N ALA A 59 0.79 8.73 5.94
CA ALA A 59 0.48 9.46 4.72
C ALA A 59 -0.93 10.09 4.72
N GLY A 60 -1.73 9.89 5.79
CA GLY A 60 -3.08 10.45 5.94
C GLY A 60 -4.20 9.54 5.44
N GLY A 61 -3.91 8.30 5.07
CA GLY A 61 -4.90 7.28 4.73
C GLY A 61 -5.44 6.54 5.95
N VAL A 62 -6.49 5.77 5.73
CA VAL A 62 -7.05 4.83 6.71
C VAL A 62 -6.81 3.41 6.20
N TYR A 63 -5.92 2.68 6.86
CA TYR A 63 -5.67 1.30 6.48
C TYR A 63 -6.83 0.40 6.93
N VAL A 64 -7.35 -0.39 6.00
CA VAL A 64 -8.44 -1.35 6.25
C VAL A 64 -7.87 -2.76 6.25
N ALA A 65 -7.79 -3.34 7.45
CA ALA A 65 -7.30 -4.69 7.71
C ALA A 65 -8.46 -5.69 7.90
N PRO A 66 -8.20 -7.00 7.82
CA PRO A 66 -9.16 -8.02 8.20
C PRO A 66 -9.64 -7.85 9.65
N PRO A 67 -10.94 -8.07 9.94
CA PRO A 67 -11.50 -7.85 11.27
C PRO A 67 -10.96 -8.83 12.35
N GLU A 68 -10.37 -9.95 11.95
CA GLU A 68 -9.85 -10.98 12.85
C GLU A 68 -8.31 -11.01 12.90
N ASP A 69 -7.71 -9.90 13.29
CA ASP A 69 -6.30 -9.91 13.71
C ASP A 69 -6.22 -10.24 15.22
N LYS A 70 -6.59 -11.46 15.59
CA LYS A 70 -6.51 -11.92 16.99
C LYS A 70 -5.09 -12.39 17.31
N GLY A 71 -4.16 -11.44 17.42
CA GLY A 71 -2.88 -11.72 18.08
C GLY A 71 -1.97 -12.68 17.31
N SER A 72 -2.10 -12.76 16.01
CA SER A 72 -1.08 -13.35 15.17
C SER A 72 0.17 -12.47 15.26
N ASN A 73 1.28 -13.03 15.75
CA ASN A 73 2.60 -12.36 15.62
C ASN A 73 3.06 -12.27 14.15
N SER A 74 2.21 -12.64 13.20
CA SER A 74 2.48 -12.59 11.77
C SER A 74 2.01 -11.26 11.21
N THR A 75 2.90 -10.56 10.55
CA THR A 75 2.59 -9.35 9.80
C THR A 75 1.84 -9.63 8.49
N ASN A 76 1.95 -10.87 7.99
CA ASN A 76 1.22 -11.35 6.82
C ASN A 76 0.03 -12.22 7.25
N LEU A 77 -1.13 -11.87 6.75
CA LEU A 77 -2.38 -12.61 6.98
C LEU A 77 -2.83 -13.22 5.65
N SER A 78 -3.29 -14.47 5.70
CA SER A 78 -3.84 -15.18 4.55
C SER A 78 -5.35 -15.32 4.74
N VAL A 79 -6.14 -14.78 3.82
CA VAL A 79 -7.60 -14.80 3.87
C VAL A 79 -8.16 -15.32 2.53
N SER A 80 -9.40 -15.81 2.55
CA SER A 80 -10.09 -16.14 1.30
C SER A 80 -10.50 -14.87 0.54
N THR A 81 -10.78 -15.00 -0.74
CA THR A 81 -11.21 -13.87 -1.58
C THR A 81 -12.53 -13.28 -1.07
N GLU A 82 -13.45 -14.12 -0.59
CA GLU A 82 -14.74 -13.68 -0.03
C GLU A 82 -14.52 -12.88 1.25
N ALA A 83 -13.65 -13.35 2.15
CA ALA A 83 -13.34 -12.64 3.39
C ALA A 83 -12.67 -11.29 3.09
N PHE A 84 -11.79 -11.24 2.09
CA PHE A 84 -11.19 -9.98 1.61
C PHE A 84 -12.25 -9.02 1.08
N TYR A 85 -13.16 -9.52 0.25
CA TYR A 85 -14.26 -8.71 -0.28
C TYR A 85 -15.14 -8.11 0.82
N GLU A 86 -15.49 -8.88 1.84
CA GLU A 86 -16.35 -8.39 2.93
C GLU A 86 -15.83 -7.14 3.61
N TYR A 87 -14.51 -7.04 3.85
CA TYR A 87 -13.97 -5.86 4.54
C TYR A 87 -13.37 -4.80 3.58
N ALA A 88 -12.97 -5.17 2.38
CA ALA A 88 -12.25 -4.29 1.46
C ALA A 88 -13.09 -3.78 0.28
N ARG A 89 -14.33 -4.26 0.07
CA ARG A 89 -15.15 -3.89 -1.10
C ARG A 89 -15.41 -2.39 -1.25
N ASP A 90 -15.47 -1.67 -0.13
CA ASP A 90 -15.80 -0.23 -0.09
C ASP A 90 -14.55 0.65 0.14
N VAL A 91 -13.34 0.09 0.01
CA VAL A 91 -12.12 0.91 0.08
C VAL A 91 -12.02 1.82 -1.14
N ASP A 92 -11.42 2.98 -0.94
CA ASP A 92 -11.22 3.97 -1.99
C ASP A 92 -10.07 3.58 -2.92
N ILE A 93 -9.03 2.95 -2.35
CA ILE A 93 -7.81 2.58 -3.05
C ILE A 93 -7.40 1.15 -2.71
N LEU A 94 -7.05 0.38 -3.73
CA LEU A 94 -6.41 -0.92 -3.60
C LEU A 94 -4.95 -0.84 -4.04
N ILE A 95 -4.04 -1.39 -3.23
CA ILE A 95 -2.63 -1.49 -3.58
C ILE A 95 -2.22 -2.96 -3.65
N TYR A 96 -1.86 -3.41 -4.85
CA TYR A 96 -1.35 -4.76 -5.07
C TYR A 96 0.15 -4.83 -4.72
N ASN A 97 0.53 -5.76 -3.87
CA ASN A 97 1.91 -6.00 -3.50
C ASN A 97 2.64 -6.84 -4.57
N ALA A 98 3.35 -6.17 -5.47
CA ALA A 98 4.12 -6.83 -6.52
C ALA A 98 5.57 -7.14 -6.13
N ALA A 99 5.93 -7.00 -4.86
CA ALA A 99 7.31 -7.27 -4.41
C ALA A 99 7.66 -8.77 -4.40
N ILE A 100 6.67 -9.65 -4.31
CA ILE A 100 6.85 -11.10 -4.26
C ILE A 100 6.28 -11.77 -5.51
N GLU A 101 5.03 -11.46 -5.83
CA GLU A 101 4.31 -11.97 -7.00
C GLU A 101 4.17 -10.84 -8.02
N ASP A 102 4.20 -11.18 -9.30
CA ASP A 102 3.99 -10.17 -10.35
C ASP A 102 2.58 -9.57 -10.25
N ALA A 103 2.48 -8.26 -10.42
CA ALA A 103 1.18 -7.60 -10.51
C ALA A 103 0.44 -8.06 -11.77
N PRO A 104 -0.91 -8.07 -11.75
CA PRO A 104 -1.70 -8.14 -12.97
C PRO A 104 -1.27 -7.05 -13.95
N LYS A 105 -1.36 -7.33 -15.25
CA LYS A 105 -0.96 -6.35 -16.30
C LYS A 105 -1.91 -5.16 -16.36
N ASP A 106 -3.18 -5.43 -16.10
CA ASP A 106 -4.27 -4.47 -16.19
C ASP A 106 -5.43 -4.87 -15.25
N LEU A 107 -6.43 -4.00 -15.16
CA LEU A 107 -7.64 -4.25 -14.36
C LEU A 107 -8.45 -5.46 -14.84
N ASP A 108 -8.40 -5.77 -16.13
CA ASP A 108 -9.13 -6.92 -16.68
C ASP A 108 -8.48 -8.24 -16.31
N GLU A 109 -7.15 -8.27 -16.22
CA GLU A 109 -6.43 -9.44 -15.69
C GLU A 109 -6.72 -9.63 -14.19
N LEU A 110 -6.76 -8.55 -13.41
CA LEU A 110 -7.15 -8.62 -12.00
C LEU A 110 -8.58 -9.20 -11.83
N LYS A 111 -9.55 -8.73 -12.62
CA LYS A 111 -10.92 -9.25 -12.61
C LYS A 111 -11.02 -10.72 -13.03
N LYS A 112 -10.10 -11.20 -13.87
CA LYS A 112 -10.04 -12.62 -14.28
C LYS A 112 -9.46 -13.51 -13.20
N THR A 113 -8.63 -12.97 -12.30
CA THR A 113 -8.11 -13.72 -11.15
C THR A 113 -9.24 -14.19 -10.25
N ASP A 114 -10.20 -13.29 -9.97
CA ASP A 114 -11.46 -13.62 -9.33
C ASP A 114 -12.51 -12.55 -9.70
N VAL A 115 -13.72 -13.00 -10.05
CA VAL A 115 -14.83 -12.11 -10.49
C VAL A 115 -15.23 -11.09 -9.43
N ILE A 116 -14.98 -11.38 -8.17
CA ILE A 116 -15.30 -10.54 -7.02
C ILE A 116 -14.58 -9.17 -7.08
N PHE A 117 -13.38 -9.13 -7.68
CA PHE A 117 -12.66 -7.87 -7.86
C PHE A 117 -13.42 -6.87 -8.72
N GLY A 118 -14.21 -7.35 -9.70
CA GLY A 118 -15.02 -6.50 -10.55
C GLY A 118 -16.11 -5.69 -9.81
N ASP A 119 -16.50 -6.14 -8.62
CA ASP A 119 -17.51 -5.48 -7.80
C ASP A 119 -16.94 -4.52 -6.74
N MET A 120 -15.65 -4.51 -6.54
CA MET A 120 -15.00 -3.62 -5.57
C MET A 120 -14.99 -2.17 -6.04
N LYS A 121 -15.22 -1.24 -5.11
CA LYS A 121 -15.28 0.21 -5.37
C LYS A 121 -14.04 0.72 -6.08
N ALA A 122 -12.84 0.41 -5.55
CA ALA A 122 -11.57 0.87 -6.11
C ALA A 122 -11.32 0.36 -7.53
N VAL A 123 -11.77 -0.86 -7.85
CA VAL A 123 -11.65 -1.41 -9.21
C VAL A 123 -12.61 -0.71 -10.17
N LYS A 124 -13.83 -0.40 -9.74
CA LYS A 124 -14.82 0.33 -10.53
C LYS A 124 -14.41 1.78 -10.80
N SER A 125 -13.74 2.42 -9.84
CA SER A 125 -13.22 3.79 -10.00
C SER A 125 -11.88 3.85 -10.73
N GLY A 126 -11.19 2.71 -10.91
CA GLY A 126 -9.84 2.67 -11.49
C GLY A 126 -8.76 3.11 -10.51
N ASP A 127 -9.01 3.08 -9.20
CA ASP A 127 -8.06 3.44 -8.15
C ASP A 127 -7.35 2.21 -7.58
N VAL A 128 -6.77 1.45 -8.49
CA VAL A 128 -5.94 0.28 -8.17
C VAL A 128 -4.51 0.58 -8.57
N TRP A 129 -3.60 0.31 -7.63
CA TRP A 129 -2.17 0.55 -7.78
C TRP A 129 -1.40 -0.73 -7.52
N TYR A 130 -0.17 -0.80 -7.97
CA TYR A 130 0.75 -1.88 -7.61
C TYR A 130 2.10 -1.31 -7.19
N THR A 131 2.81 -2.04 -6.33
CA THR A 131 4.12 -1.62 -5.83
C THR A 131 5.21 -1.94 -6.82
N ASP A 132 6.27 -1.12 -6.84
CA ASP A 132 7.53 -1.53 -7.45
C ASP A 132 8.13 -2.75 -6.72
N LYS A 133 8.83 -3.63 -7.46
CA LYS A 133 9.49 -4.82 -6.89
C LYS A 133 10.55 -4.47 -5.86
N SER A 134 11.10 -3.29 -5.93
CA SER A 134 12.16 -2.81 -5.04
C SER A 134 11.64 -2.23 -3.71
N LEU A 135 10.32 -2.12 -3.51
CA LEU A 135 9.71 -1.46 -2.35
C LEU A 135 10.36 -1.83 -1.00
N TYR A 136 10.67 -3.11 -0.79
CA TYR A 136 11.27 -3.59 0.47
C TYR A 136 12.79 -3.53 0.52
N GLN A 137 13.45 -3.15 -0.58
CA GLN A 137 14.92 -3.08 -0.63
C GLN A 137 15.45 -1.74 -0.10
N PHE A 138 14.59 -0.75 0.06
CA PHE A 138 14.95 0.62 0.41
C PHE A 138 14.44 1.04 1.78
N ALA A 139 14.89 0.36 2.85
CA ALA A 139 14.58 0.76 4.22
C ALA A 139 14.99 2.22 4.55
N ASN A 140 15.98 2.74 3.83
CA ASN A 140 16.44 4.13 3.94
C ASN A 140 15.59 5.15 3.19
N LYS A 141 14.59 4.70 2.40
CA LYS A 141 13.67 5.56 1.63
C LYS A 141 12.25 5.58 2.20
N THR A 142 12.06 5.28 3.47
CA THR A 142 10.75 5.26 4.12
C THR A 142 9.98 6.58 3.93
N GLY A 143 10.67 7.72 4.03
CA GLY A 143 10.05 9.03 3.81
C GLY A 143 9.58 9.23 2.36
N ASP A 144 10.33 8.72 1.38
CA ASP A 144 9.94 8.77 -0.03
C ASP A 144 8.70 7.91 -0.28
N ILE A 145 8.65 6.69 0.30
CA ILE A 145 7.48 5.80 0.21
C ILE A 145 6.24 6.45 0.82
N ILE A 146 6.36 7.10 1.99
CA ILE A 146 5.25 7.82 2.63
C ILE A 146 4.83 9.02 1.78
N SER A 147 5.78 9.74 1.16
CA SER A 147 5.49 10.84 0.25
C SER A 147 4.70 10.39 -0.98
N ASP A 148 5.11 9.27 -1.58
CA ASP A 148 4.41 8.67 -2.72
C ASP A 148 2.99 8.24 -2.34
N LEU A 149 2.82 7.61 -1.17
CA LEU A 149 1.50 7.29 -0.62
C LEU A 149 0.64 8.55 -0.45
N GLY A 150 1.22 9.64 0.04
CA GLY A 150 0.53 10.93 0.16
C GLY A 150 0.09 11.49 -1.21
N THR A 151 0.93 11.35 -2.23
CA THR A 151 0.62 11.77 -3.61
C THR A 151 -0.56 10.96 -4.17
N LEU A 152 -0.52 9.65 -4.00
CA LEU A 152 -1.57 8.71 -4.40
C LEU A 152 -2.89 9.00 -3.67
N LEU A 153 -2.86 9.28 -2.36
CA LEU A 153 -4.03 9.59 -1.56
C LEU A 153 -4.69 10.93 -1.92
N SER A 154 -3.89 11.88 -2.43
CA SER A 154 -4.37 13.23 -2.76
C SER A 154 -4.86 13.41 -4.20
N ASP A 155 -4.81 12.36 -5.03
CA ASP A 155 -5.12 12.39 -6.48
C ASP A 155 -4.33 13.45 -7.27
N LYS A 156 -3.19 13.89 -6.74
CA LYS A 156 -2.41 14.98 -7.37
C LYS A 156 -1.64 14.54 -8.59
N SER A 157 -1.17 13.30 -8.60
CA SER A 157 -0.36 12.76 -9.68
C SER A 157 -0.33 11.24 -9.68
N ASP A 158 -0.24 10.63 -10.86
CA ASP A 158 0.05 9.21 -11.05
C ASP A 158 1.57 8.96 -11.15
N ASP A 159 2.40 10.00 -11.02
CA ASP A 159 3.86 9.93 -11.14
C ASP A 159 4.49 9.75 -9.76
N THR A 160 4.71 8.50 -9.38
CA THR A 160 5.35 8.08 -8.14
C THR A 160 6.44 7.04 -8.40
N GLU A 161 7.47 7.01 -7.54
CA GLU A 161 8.62 6.10 -7.69
C GLU A 161 8.24 4.65 -7.33
N PHE A 162 7.45 4.47 -6.26
CA PHE A 162 7.18 3.16 -5.65
C PHE A 162 5.80 2.57 -5.96
N PHE A 163 4.90 3.35 -6.51
CA PHE A 163 3.53 2.92 -6.80
C PHE A 163 3.14 3.28 -8.22
N HIS A 164 2.57 2.33 -8.92
CA HIS A 164 2.16 2.50 -10.31
C HIS A 164 0.67 2.20 -10.46
N LYS A 165 -0.04 3.04 -11.19
CA LYS A 165 -1.48 2.85 -11.39
C LYS A 165 -1.72 1.68 -12.34
N LEU A 166 -2.58 0.76 -11.93
CA LEU A 166 -3.04 -0.36 -12.75
C LEU A 166 -4.14 0.15 -13.70
N ARG A 167 -3.90 0.06 -14.99
CA ARG A 167 -4.81 0.62 -16.03
C ARG A 167 -5.40 -0.48 -16.90
#